data_41da4f267e519f0d0e6032d20a286153
#
_entry.id   41da4f267e519f0d0e6032d20a286153
#
_cell.length_a   1.000
_cell.length_b   1.000
_cell.length_c   1.000
_cell.angle_alpha   90.00
_cell.angle_beta   90.00
_cell.angle_gamma   90.00
#
_symmetry.space_group_name_H-M   'P 1'
#
loop_
_entity.id
_entity.type
_entity.pdbx_description
1 polymer ?
#
loop_
_entity_poly.entity_id
_entity_poly.type
_entity_poly.pdbx_seq_one_letter_code
_entity_poly.pdbx_strand_id
1 'polypeptide(L)'
;MSRPTGVDAAREHLLSDGTIPRHLEKRVRPEVLQSWRRSLMSGAQLANPTLTFKGEHHARAALRVAADPVLSRLADQLAGLEAGVLLADHEATLVHRWLPDRSIIPMFDRINALSGFDNSEESIGTNGCGSVIEHGTSIQISGPEHLADALRPFTCVGVPVHNPITRRLEGVITLSCRATSGNPLLTPLMTSTAQEVESRLLAQATTRERQLLDAYLVAIGSRRTPIAAVGQDIFIAGPRVTELLEGVDRAVLWEHVRELALGGRTGHNGGFASQDRFRIGRCQPVEHSGTVIGAIVELEVAHLERADRALPDGVPPRPTVTLPGHSPALVTAIAHATRLAAKGVPILIEGESGVGKYALARAVLESAHPSGGVVVLDAASDWADGADAFVTRLRTELAARPSALLLRHLEQLTPEAARPGG
;
A
#
# COMPACT_ATOMS: atom_id res chain seq x y z
N MET A 1 -16.82 -0.64 40.02
CA MET A 1 -15.81 -0.97 38.97
C MET A 1 -16.45 -1.93 38.01
N SER A 2 -16.69 -1.50 36.74
CA SER A 2 -17.21 -2.37 35.70
C SER A 2 -16.19 -3.48 35.40
N ARG A 3 -16.68 -4.73 35.15
CA ARG A 3 -15.80 -5.81 34.67
C ARG A 3 -15.10 -5.35 33.40
N PRO A 4 -13.75 -5.54 33.29
CA PRO A 4 -13.03 -5.18 32.06
C PRO A 4 -13.66 -5.87 30.85
N THR A 5 -13.78 -5.15 29.76
CA THR A 5 -14.21 -5.75 28.48
C THR A 5 -13.17 -6.76 28.03
N GLY A 6 -13.52 -7.67 27.11
CA GLY A 6 -12.52 -8.61 26.58
C GLY A 6 -11.32 -7.94 25.91
N VAL A 7 -11.51 -6.73 25.37
CA VAL A 7 -10.45 -5.92 24.77
C VAL A 7 -9.54 -5.31 25.84
N ASP A 8 -10.10 -4.79 26.96
CA ASP A 8 -9.31 -4.30 28.09
C ASP A 8 -8.41 -5.41 28.65
N ALA A 9 -8.96 -6.61 28.87
CA ALA A 9 -8.20 -7.74 29.38
C ALA A 9 -7.08 -8.17 28.41
N ALA A 10 -7.36 -8.19 27.11
CA ALA A 10 -6.35 -8.51 26.08
C ALA A 10 -5.19 -7.49 26.10
N ARG A 11 -5.52 -6.19 26.18
CA ARG A 11 -4.55 -5.11 26.28
C ARG A 11 -3.69 -5.21 27.55
N GLU A 12 -4.31 -5.45 28.70
CA GLU A 12 -3.59 -5.62 29.98
C GLU A 12 -2.60 -6.77 29.91
N HIS A 13 -3.01 -7.94 29.41
CA HIS A 13 -2.10 -9.07 29.20
C HIS A 13 -0.95 -8.72 28.24
N LEU A 14 -1.24 -8.01 27.16
CA LEU A 14 -0.21 -7.62 26.20
C LEU A 14 0.84 -6.69 26.85
N LEU A 15 0.40 -5.75 27.68
CA LEU A 15 1.28 -4.79 28.35
C LEU A 15 2.07 -5.40 29.52
N SER A 16 1.47 -6.37 30.25
CA SER A 16 2.14 -7.03 31.39
C SER A 16 3.05 -8.18 30.98
N ASP A 17 2.57 -9.04 30.07
CA ASP A 17 3.20 -10.33 29.76
C ASP A 17 3.81 -10.38 28.36
N GLY A 18 3.62 -9.32 27.54
CA GLY A 18 4.06 -9.26 26.13
C GLY A 18 3.26 -10.19 25.21
N THR A 19 2.27 -10.90 25.73
CA THR A 19 1.48 -11.89 24.98
C THR A 19 0.01 -11.79 25.30
N ILE A 20 -0.86 -12.20 24.36
CA ILE A 20 -2.31 -12.22 24.56
C ILE A 20 -2.79 -13.67 24.56
N PRO A 21 -3.51 -14.13 25.58
CA PRO A 21 -4.15 -15.45 25.56
C PRO A 21 -5.08 -15.61 24.34
N ARG A 22 -5.05 -16.76 23.68
CA ARG A 22 -5.83 -17.03 22.44
C ARG A 22 -7.32 -16.71 22.56
N HIS A 23 -7.94 -16.93 23.69
CA HIS A 23 -9.35 -16.64 23.90
C HIS A 23 -9.66 -15.13 23.97
N LEU A 24 -8.68 -14.31 24.39
CA LEU A 24 -8.77 -12.85 24.41
C LEU A 24 -8.38 -12.24 23.05
N GLU A 25 -7.43 -12.83 22.35
CA GLU A 25 -7.02 -12.40 21.01
C GLU A 25 -8.22 -12.34 20.05
N LYS A 26 -9.11 -13.31 20.10
CA LYS A 26 -10.37 -13.34 19.33
C LYS A 26 -11.36 -12.22 19.66
N ARG A 27 -11.14 -11.46 20.74
CA ARG A 27 -11.97 -10.32 21.14
C ARG A 27 -11.45 -8.99 20.61
N VAL A 28 -10.26 -8.97 20.04
CA VAL A 28 -9.61 -7.80 19.45
C VAL A 28 -9.71 -7.90 17.94
N ARG A 29 -10.06 -6.81 17.29
CA ARG A 29 -10.11 -6.74 15.83
C ARG A 29 -8.70 -6.95 15.24
N PRO A 30 -8.56 -7.66 14.11
CA PRO A 30 -7.26 -8.00 13.55
C PRO A 30 -6.37 -6.76 13.28
N GLU A 31 -6.95 -5.68 12.74
CA GLU A 31 -6.25 -4.44 12.46
C GLU A 31 -5.72 -3.75 13.72
N VAL A 32 -6.48 -3.78 14.83
CA VAL A 32 -6.05 -3.26 16.14
C VAL A 32 -4.93 -4.10 16.70
N LEU A 33 -5.04 -5.42 16.60
CA LEU A 33 -4.02 -6.34 17.08
C LEU A 33 -2.68 -6.17 16.35
N GLN A 34 -2.72 -5.97 15.03
CA GLN A 34 -1.53 -5.68 14.23
C GLN A 34 -0.90 -4.35 14.65
N SER A 35 -1.71 -3.30 14.84
CA SER A 35 -1.26 -2.01 15.33
C SER A 35 -0.61 -2.12 16.71
N TRP A 36 -1.21 -2.85 17.65
CA TRP A 36 -0.64 -3.09 18.97
C TRP A 36 0.75 -3.74 18.89
N ARG A 37 0.90 -4.73 18.03
CA ARG A 37 2.18 -5.41 17.82
C ARG A 37 3.25 -4.47 17.23
N ARG A 38 2.90 -3.68 16.22
CA ARG A 38 3.82 -2.67 15.64
C ARG A 38 4.25 -1.66 16.71
N SER A 39 3.30 -1.08 17.44
CA SER A 39 3.58 -0.09 18.49
C SER A 39 4.52 -0.62 19.58
N LEU A 40 4.39 -1.87 19.97
CA LEU A 40 5.31 -2.49 20.94
C LEU A 40 6.68 -2.76 20.35
N MET A 41 6.74 -3.22 19.10
CA MET A 41 8.01 -3.50 18.43
C MET A 41 8.83 -2.24 18.18
N SER A 42 8.18 -1.11 17.93
CA SER A 42 8.83 0.20 17.76
C SER A 42 9.23 0.86 19.08
N GLY A 43 8.82 0.29 20.23
CA GLY A 43 9.18 0.83 21.54
C GLY A 43 8.36 2.06 21.95
N ALA A 44 7.13 2.21 21.45
CA ALA A 44 6.25 3.32 21.77
C ALA A 44 6.12 3.53 23.28
N GLN A 45 6.24 4.77 23.76
CA GLN A 45 6.13 5.14 25.15
C GLN A 45 4.65 5.25 25.56
N LEU A 46 4.05 4.17 26.01
CA LEU A 46 2.60 4.06 26.21
C LEU A 46 2.07 4.69 27.49
N ALA A 47 2.88 4.74 28.56
CA ALA A 47 2.45 5.27 29.86
C ALA A 47 2.40 6.80 29.89
N ASN A 48 3.42 7.45 29.35
CA ASN A 48 3.50 8.90 29.21
C ASN A 48 4.16 9.22 27.87
N PRO A 49 3.40 9.22 26.75
CA PRO A 49 3.99 9.47 25.45
C PRO A 49 4.57 10.90 25.40
N THR A 50 5.88 10.98 25.25
CA THR A 50 6.56 12.25 24.98
C THR A 50 6.58 12.44 23.49
N LEU A 51 5.60 13.15 22.96
CA LEU A 51 5.53 13.39 21.51
C LEU A 51 6.68 14.26 21.06
N THR A 52 7.32 13.87 19.99
CA THR A 52 8.41 14.65 19.37
C THR A 52 7.83 15.80 18.57
N PHE A 53 8.31 17.00 18.81
CA PHE A 53 8.01 18.15 17.98
C PHE A 53 8.89 18.11 16.72
N LYS A 54 8.28 17.87 15.56
CA LYS A 54 8.95 17.80 14.24
C LYS A 54 9.01 19.15 13.53
N GLY A 55 8.36 20.16 14.08
CA GLY A 55 8.25 21.50 13.50
C GLY A 55 7.04 21.70 12.60
N GLU A 56 6.74 22.96 12.29
CA GLU A 56 5.69 23.31 11.34
C GLU A 56 6.27 23.31 9.92
N HIS A 57 5.89 22.35 9.10
CA HIS A 57 6.38 22.27 7.73
C HIS A 57 5.47 23.04 6.77
N HIS A 58 6.02 24.07 6.10
CA HIS A 58 5.32 24.83 5.07
C HIS A 58 5.05 24.02 3.77
N ALA A 59 5.72 22.88 3.59
CA ALA A 59 5.60 22.04 2.40
C ALA A 59 4.20 21.45 2.13
N ARG A 60 3.24 21.69 3.05
CA ARG A 60 1.88 21.12 3.02
C ARG A 60 0.78 22.16 2.92
N ALA A 61 1.14 23.34 2.43
CA ALA A 61 0.20 24.44 2.24
C ALA A 61 -1.01 24.04 1.37
N ALA A 62 -0.79 23.26 0.33
CA ALA A 62 -1.87 22.81 -0.58
C ALA A 62 -2.90 21.96 0.13
N LEU A 63 -2.47 20.95 0.91
CA LEU A 63 -3.37 20.10 1.70
C LEU A 63 -4.18 20.94 2.70
N ARG A 64 -3.51 21.83 3.45
CA ARG A 64 -4.16 22.69 4.43
C ARG A 64 -5.17 23.62 3.76
N VAL A 65 -4.81 24.30 2.67
CA VAL A 65 -5.70 25.20 1.92
C VAL A 65 -6.93 24.45 1.37
N ALA A 66 -6.75 23.21 0.92
CA ALA A 66 -7.88 22.38 0.47
C ALA A 66 -8.77 21.94 1.63
N ALA A 67 -8.17 21.54 2.75
CA ALA A 67 -8.86 20.95 3.90
C ALA A 67 -9.57 22.00 4.77
N ASP A 68 -8.97 23.18 4.98
CA ASP A 68 -9.43 24.19 5.93
C ASP A 68 -10.92 24.53 5.82
N PRO A 69 -11.49 24.89 4.63
CA PRO A 69 -12.91 25.25 4.54
C PRO A 69 -13.86 24.03 4.73
N VAL A 70 -13.38 22.81 4.47
CA VAL A 70 -14.17 21.60 4.69
C VAL A 70 -14.18 21.23 6.17
N LEU A 71 -13.01 21.23 6.79
CA LEU A 71 -12.86 20.79 8.19
C LEU A 71 -13.34 21.86 9.18
N SER A 72 -13.23 23.16 8.86
CA SER A 72 -13.87 24.22 9.64
C SER A 72 -15.39 24.05 9.65
N ARG A 73 -16.01 23.84 8.49
CA ARG A 73 -17.46 23.61 8.39
C ARG A 73 -17.88 22.35 9.15
N LEU A 74 -17.13 21.25 9.02
CA LEU A 74 -17.40 20.04 9.78
C LEU A 74 -17.29 20.30 11.29
N ALA A 75 -16.25 20.99 11.74
CA ALA A 75 -16.07 21.32 13.14
C ALA A 75 -17.26 22.16 13.68
N ASP A 76 -17.72 23.17 12.93
CA ASP A 76 -18.89 23.97 13.29
C ASP A 76 -20.15 23.10 13.45
N GLN A 77 -20.34 22.09 12.59
CA GLN A 77 -21.44 21.12 12.67
C GLN A 77 -21.32 20.19 13.88
N LEU A 78 -20.12 19.95 14.37
CA LEU A 78 -19.82 19.12 15.54
C LEU A 78 -19.87 19.91 16.85
N ALA A 79 -20.13 21.20 16.84
CA ALA A 79 -20.24 22.02 18.07
C ALA A 79 -21.30 21.47 19.01
N GLY A 80 -20.95 21.34 20.29
CA GLY A 80 -21.80 20.72 21.32
C GLY A 80 -21.73 19.20 21.41
N LEU A 81 -20.99 18.52 20.52
CA LEU A 81 -20.81 17.06 20.52
C LEU A 81 -19.52 16.59 21.19
N GLU A 82 -18.78 17.51 21.81
CA GLU A 82 -17.47 17.23 22.43
C GLU A 82 -16.53 16.44 21.48
N ALA A 83 -16.49 16.85 20.24
CA ALA A 83 -15.67 16.26 19.19
C ALA A 83 -14.70 17.30 18.58
N GLY A 84 -13.53 16.84 18.16
CA GLY A 84 -12.54 17.64 17.46
C GLY A 84 -12.10 16.97 16.17
N VAL A 85 -11.68 17.79 15.22
CA VAL A 85 -11.13 17.32 13.93
C VAL A 85 -9.66 17.69 13.85
N LEU A 86 -8.85 16.74 13.44
CA LEU A 86 -7.41 16.86 13.31
C LEU A 86 -7.00 16.59 11.87
N LEU A 87 -6.03 17.32 11.38
CA LEU A 87 -5.36 17.07 10.10
C LEU A 87 -3.90 16.78 10.36
N ALA A 88 -3.44 15.64 9.93
CA ALA A 88 -2.02 15.29 9.92
C ALA A 88 -1.53 15.07 8.48
N ASP A 89 -0.25 15.15 8.29
CA ASP A 89 0.40 14.85 7.02
C ASP A 89 0.67 13.34 6.85
N HIS A 90 1.30 12.98 5.73
CA HIS A 90 1.64 11.60 5.40
C HIS A 90 2.72 10.97 6.32
N GLU A 91 3.37 11.74 7.19
CA GLU A 91 4.32 11.30 8.22
C GLU A 91 3.74 11.33 9.63
N ALA A 92 2.41 11.44 9.75
CA ALA A 92 1.68 11.58 11.01
C ALA A 92 2.00 12.84 11.82
N THR A 93 2.63 13.86 11.24
CA THR A 93 2.83 15.14 11.92
C THR A 93 1.55 15.96 11.87
N LEU A 94 1.05 16.40 13.01
CA LEU A 94 -0.18 17.19 13.07
C LEU A 94 0.01 18.54 12.39
N VAL A 95 -0.83 18.84 11.40
CA VAL A 95 -0.82 20.08 10.64
C VAL A 95 -1.72 21.12 11.30
N HIS A 96 -2.93 20.71 11.67
CA HIS A 96 -3.91 21.60 12.29
C HIS A 96 -4.97 20.84 13.06
N ARG A 97 -5.64 21.57 13.99
CA ARG A 97 -6.80 21.05 14.73
C ARG A 97 -7.95 22.06 14.77
N TRP A 98 -9.17 21.57 14.66
CA TRP A 98 -10.39 22.33 14.83
C TRP A 98 -11.15 21.78 16.04
N LEU A 99 -11.21 22.57 17.10
CA LEU A 99 -11.86 22.20 18.37
C LEU A 99 -12.98 23.22 18.65
N PRO A 100 -14.22 22.92 18.23
CA PRO A 100 -15.34 23.86 18.35
C PRO A 100 -15.73 24.11 19.81
N ASP A 101 -15.60 23.11 20.66
CA ASP A 101 -15.98 23.18 22.07
C ASP A 101 -14.78 23.43 22.97
N ARG A 102 -14.82 24.50 23.76
CA ARG A 102 -13.76 24.80 24.72
C ARG A 102 -13.57 23.73 25.79
N SER A 103 -14.62 22.98 26.11
CA SER A 103 -14.60 21.90 27.12
C SER A 103 -13.64 20.78 26.79
N ILE A 104 -13.39 20.51 25.49
CA ILE A 104 -12.52 19.41 25.06
C ILE A 104 -11.06 19.83 24.91
N ILE A 105 -10.75 21.11 24.83
CA ILE A 105 -9.39 21.60 24.61
C ILE A 105 -8.39 20.99 25.62
N PRO A 106 -8.67 20.97 26.94
CA PRO A 106 -7.73 20.39 27.91
C PRO A 106 -7.48 18.89 27.71
N MET A 107 -8.44 18.17 27.12
CA MET A 107 -8.32 16.75 26.84
C MET A 107 -7.36 16.51 25.66
N PHE A 108 -7.44 17.34 24.62
CA PHE A 108 -6.52 17.30 23.47
C PHE A 108 -5.12 17.82 23.82
N ASP A 109 -5.04 18.83 24.68
CA ASP A 109 -3.74 19.38 25.13
C ASP A 109 -2.94 18.36 25.96
N ARG A 110 -3.60 17.54 26.77
CA ARG A 110 -2.94 16.48 27.56
C ARG A 110 -2.25 15.41 26.71
N ILE A 111 -2.73 15.18 25.51
CA ILE A 111 -2.14 14.23 24.57
C ILE A 111 -1.25 14.93 23.54
N ASN A 112 -0.91 16.21 23.75
CA ASN A 112 -0.13 17.03 22.84
C ASN A 112 -0.65 17.00 21.38
N ALA A 113 -1.98 16.95 21.21
CA ALA A 113 -2.58 17.05 19.88
C ALA A 113 -2.48 18.51 19.38
N LEU A 114 -1.26 18.94 19.11
CA LEU A 114 -0.87 20.29 18.68
C LEU A 114 -0.12 20.24 17.35
N SER A 115 -0.22 21.30 16.56
CA SER A 115 0.51 21.41 15.28
C SER A 115 2.01 21.19 15.48
N GLY A 116 2.62 20.45 14.57
CA GLY A 116 4.04 20.10 14.60
C GLY A 116 4.40 18.87 15.43
N PHE A 117 3.48 18.28 16.18
CA PHE A 117 3.75 17.07 16.96
C PHE A 117 3.50 15.78 16.15
N ASP A 118 4.33 14.79 16.44
CA ASP A 118 4.29 13.45 15.83
C ASP A 118 3.19 12.59 16.44
N ASN A 119 2.25 12.12 15.61
CA ASN A 119 1.16 11.22 15.99
C ASN A 119 1.28 9.84 15.33
N SER A 120 2.50 9.41 15.00
CA SER A 120 2.78 8.07 14.48
C SER A 120 2.49 6.98 15.50
N GLU A 121 2.33 5.73 15.05
CA GLU A 121 2.23 4.57 15.96
C GLU A 121 3.50 4.36 16.77
N GLU A 122 4.66 4.77 16.28
CA GLU A 122 5.92 4.72 17.01
C GLU A 122 5.95 5.68 18.20
N SER A 123 5.32 6.84 18.08
CA SER A 123 5.34 7.87 19.10
C SER A 123 4.24 7.69 20.16
N ILE A 124 3.01 7.42 19.76
CA ILE A 124 1.85 7.42 20.67
C ILE A 124 1.09 6.08 20.70
N GLY A 125 1.57 5.08 19.99
CA GLY A 125 0.89 3.81 19.84
C GLY A 125 -0.33 3.88 18.92
N THR A 126 -1.20 2.88 19.00
CA THR A 126 -2.41 2.74 18.21
C THR A 126 -3.32 3.95 18.33
N ASN A 127 -3.56 4.65 17.23
CA ASN A 127 -4.37 5.87 17.19
C ASN A 127 -5.00 6.11 15.81
N GLY A 128 -5.93 7.06 15.70
CA GLY A 128 -6.65 7.33 14.45
C GLY A 128 -5.82 7.96 13.33
N CYS A 129 -4.61 8.45 13.60
CA CYS A 129 -3.73 9.04 12.59
C CYS A 129 -2.67 8.02 12.13
N GLY A 130 -1.76 7.63 13.01
CA GLY A 130 -0.65 6.71 12.69
C GLY A 130 -1.15 5.37 12.18
N SER A 131 -2.21 4.81 12.76
CA SER A 131 -2.76 3.52 12.32
C SER A 131 -3.37 3.57 10.92
N VAL A 132 -3.89 4.72 10.46
CA VAL A 132 -4.34 4.90 9.06
C VAL A 132 -3.16 4.84 8.10
N ILE A 133 -2.05 5.48 8.44
CA ILE A 133 -0.84 5.48 7.59
C ILE A 133 -0.30 4.06 7.43
N GLU A 134 -0.20 3.33 8.55
CA GLU A 134 0.31 1.97 8.56
C GLU A 134 -0.63 0.94 7.91
N HIS A 135 -1.94 1.16 7.99
CA HIS A 135 -2.94 0.24 7.46
C HIS A 135 -3.36 0.56 6.02
N GLY A 136 -3.18 1.81 5.60
CA GLY A 136 -3.54 2.29 4.26
C GLY A 136 -5.04 2.52 4.03
N THR A 137 -5.89 2.30 5.04
CA THR A 137 -7.35 2.45 4.95
C THR A 137 -7.92 3.15 6.18
N SER A 138 -9.17 3.60 6.07
CA SER A 138 -9.87 4.21 7.20
C SER A 138 -10.01 3.23 8.36
N ILE A 139 -9.80 3.73 9.58
CA ILE A 139 -9.88 2.95 10.81
C ILE A 139 -10.60 3.74 11.90
N GLN A 140 -11.39 3.03 12.70
CA GLN A 140 -11.96 3.57 13.94
C GLN A 140 -11.32 2.84 15.12
N ILE A 141 -10.75 3.58 16.06
CA ILE A 141 -10.13 3.08 17.29
C ILE A 141 -10.92 3.64 18.48
N SER A 142 -11.41 2.79 19.37
CA SER A 142 -12.32 3.20 20.45
C SER A 142 -11.85 2.72 21.81
N GLY A 143 -11.75 3.62 22.76
CA GLY A 143 -11.51 3.29 24.17
C GLY A 143 -10.28 2.39 24.38
N PRO A 144 -10.49 1.16 24.88
CA PRO A 144 -9.39 0.23 25.16
C PRO A 144 -8.65 -0.33 23.94
N GLU A 145 -9.12 -0.05 22.73
CA GLU A 145 -8.37 -0.37 21.51
C GLU A 145 -7.15 0.53 21.33
N HIS A 146 -7.14 1.73 21.94
CA HIS A 146 -5.93 2.52 22.07
C HIS A 146 -4.93 1.84 22.99
N LEU A 147 -3.68 1.74 22.56
CA LEU A 147 -2.64 1.10 23.37
C LEU A 147 -2.17 2.04 24.49
N ALA A 148 -2.04 3.34 24.23
CA ALA A 148 -1.68 4.35 25.22
C ALA A 148 -2.87 4.70 26.14
N ASP A 149 -2.63 4.77 27.46
CA ASP A 149 -3.67 5.11 28.45
C ASP A 149 -4.27 6.50 28.23
N ALA A 150 -3.47 7.45 27.81
CA ALA A 150 -3.91 8.82 27.54
C ALA A 150 -4.96 8.93 26.41
N LEU A 151 -5.01 7.96 25.50
CA LEU A 151 -5.95 7.92 24.38
C LEU A 151 -7.23 7.14 24.68
N ARG A 152 -7.30 6.36 25.77
CA ARG A 152 -8.49 5.56 26.13
C ARG A 152 -9.78 6.37 26.31
N PRO A 153 -9.75 7.65 26.75
CA PRO A 153 -10.97 8.47 26.80
C PRO A 153 -11.60 8.78 25.43
N PHE A 154 -10.92 8.46 24.33
CA PHE A 154 -11.34 8.83 22.98
C PHE A 154 -11.89 7.65 22.18
N THR A 155 -12.76 7.98 21.21
CA THR A 155 -12.95 7.27 19.95
C THR A 155 -12.37 8.13 18.86
N CYS A 156 -11.44 7.58 18.07
CA CYS A 156 -10.78 8.24 16.96
C CYS A 156 -11.17 7.54 15.65
N VAL A 157 -11.64 8.30 14.67
CA VAL A 157 -11.91 7.81 13.32
C VAL A 157 -10.95 8.51 12.38
N GLY A 158 -9.98 7.77 11.87
CA GLY A 158 -9.02 8.27 10.90
C GLY A 158 -9.37 7.83 9.48
N VAL A 159 -9.18 8.72 8.51
CA VAL A 159 -9.37 8.46 7.09
C VAL A 159 -8.21 9.04 6.29
N PRO A 160 -7.67 8.30 5.31
CA PRO A 160 -6.61 8.81 4.45
C PRO A 160 -7.14 9.86 3.47
N VAL A 161 -6.32 10.83 3.14
CA VAL A 161 -6.53 11.79 2.05
C VAL A 161 -5.46 11.56 1.01
N HIS A 162 -5.85 11.19 -0.20
CA HIS A 162 -4.94 10.94 -1.29
C HIS A 162 -4.92 12.09 -2.28
N ASN A 163 -3.76 12.31 -2.86
CA ASN A 163 -3.68 13.18 -4.03
C ASN A 163 -4.46 12.54 -5.18
N PRO A 164 -5.47 13.19 -5.75
CA PRO A 164 -6.31 12.59 -6.78
C PRO A 164 -5.56 12.31 -8.09
N ILE A 165 -4.44 13.00 -8.32
CA ILE A 165 -3.59 12.86 -9.51
C ILE A 165 -2.55 11.76 -9.31
N THR A 166 -1.73 11.89 -8.25
CA THR A 166 -0.60 10.99 -8.02
C THR A 166 -0.95 9.73 -7.23
N ARG A 167 -2.15 9.68 -6.66
CA ARG A 167 -2.63 8.62 -5.75
C ARG A 167 -1.79 8.42 -4.49
N ARG A 168 -0.89 9.34 -4.20
CA ARG A 168 -0.08 9.30 -2.98
C ARG A 168 -0.89 9.78 -1.78
N LEU A 169 -0.55 9.25 -0.61
CA LEU A 169 -1.09 9.74 0.65
C LEU A 169 -0.55 11.15 0.89
N GLU A 170 -1.44 12.13 0.98
CA GLU A 170 -1.12 13.52 1.33
C GLU A 170 -1.21 13.75 2.84
N GLY A 171 -2.13 13.06 3.48
CA GLY A 171 -2.32 13.16 4.92
C GLY A 171 -3.49 12.34 5.43
N VAL A 172 -3.83 12.56 6.69
CA VAL A 172 -4.91 11.85 7.39
C VAL A 172 -5.80 12.87 8.09
N ILE A 173 -7.12 12.72 7.92
CA ILE A 173 -8.11 13.47 8.71
C ILE A 173 -8.59 12.55 9.82
N THR A 174 -8.54 13.02 11.06
CA THR A 174 -9.02 12.26 12.22
C THR A 174 -10.11 13.05 12.95
N LEU A 175 -11.27 12.44 13.15
CA LEU A 175 -12.27 12.90 14.10
C LEU A 175 -12.04 12.17 15.42
N SER A 176 -11.93 12.92 16.50
CA SER A 176 -11.79 12.38 17.86
C SER A 176 -12.89 12.94 18.75
N CYS A 177 -13.61 12.04 19.41
CA CYS A 177 -14.67 12.38 20.37
C CYS A 177 -14.50 11.52 21.64
N ARG A 178 -15.35 11.74 22.64
CA ARG A 178 -15.36 10.86 23.82
C ARG A 178 -15.64 9.41 23.43
N ALA A 179 -15.01 8.47 24.11
CA ALA A 179 -15.20 7.03 23.83
C ALA A 179 -16.67 6.60 23.91
N THR A 180 -17.45 7.24 24.78
CA THR A 180 -18.90 7.00 24.94
C THR A 180 -19.75 7.52 23.77
N SER A 181 -19.21 8.41 22.95
CA SER A 181 -19.89 9.01 21.79
C SER A 181 -19.52 8.31 20.46
N GLY A 182 -18.68 7.27 20.52
CA GLY A 182 -18.29 6.49 19.35
C GLY A 182 -19.50 5.86 18.65
N ASN A 183 -19.58 6.06 17.32
CA ASN A 183 -20.69 5.59 16.49
C ASN A 183 -20.15 5.07 15.16
N PRO A 184 -20.67 3.94 14.63
CA PRO A 184 -20.28 3.42 13.33
C PRO A 184 -20.51 4.37 12.14
N LEU A 185 -21.42 5.33 12.26
CA LEU A 185 -21.70 6.34 11.22
C LEU A 185 -20.57 7.38 11.05
N LEU A 186 -19.66 7.47 12.02
CA LEU A 186 -18.54 8.41 11.94
C LEU A 186 -17.57 8.05 10.79
N THR A 187 -17.37 6.77 10.51
CA THR A 187 -16.47 6.35 9.42
C THR A 187 -16.96 6.78 8.03
N PRO A 188 -18.21 6.51 7.61
CA PRO A 188 -18.72 7.02 6.33
C PRO A 188 -18.78 8.56 6.26
N LEU A 189 -19.08 9.25 7.37
CA LEU A 189 -19.04 10.72 7.43
C LEU A 189 -17.61 11.21 7.12
N MET A 190 -16.61 10.66 7.78
CA MET A 190 -15.22 11.06 7.60
C MET A 190 -14.68 10.69 6.22
N THR A 191 -15.12 9.55 5.67
CA THR A 191 -14.77 9.17 4.29
C THR A 191 -15.31 10.16 3.27
N SER A 192 -16.56 10.59 3.42
CA SER A 192 -17.15 11.64 2.56
C SER A 192 -16.42 12.97 2.71
N THR A 193 -16.01 13.32 3.92
CA THR A 193 -15.21 14.53 4.20
C THR A 193 -13.85 14.47 3.51
N ALA A 194 -13.15 13.33 3.56
CA ALA A 194 -11.88 13.15 2.86
C ALA A 194 -12.04 13.28 1.34
N GLN A 195 -13.08 12.69 0.76
CA GLN A 195 -13.39 12.83 -0.67
C GLN A 195 -13.65 14.28 -1.09
N GLU A 196 -14.30 15.09 -0.22
CA GLU A 196 -14.48 16.51 -0.50
C GLU A 196 -13.14 17.26 -0.49
N VAL A 197 -12.26 16.95 0.46
CA VAL A 197 -10.89 17.52 0.48
C VAL A 197 -10.10 17.12 -0.77
N GLU A 198 -10.16 15.86 -1.17
CA GLU A 198 -9.52 15.37 -2.40
C GLU A 198 -10.05 16.07 -3.65
N SER A 199 -11.38 16.30 -3.73
CA SER A 199 -11.98 17.07 -4.83
C SER A 199 -11.46 18.50 -4.89
N ARG A 200 -11.23 19.13 -3.73
CA ARG A 200 -10.65 20.48 -3.66
C ARG A 200 -9.16 20.48 -4.04
N LEU A 201 -8.40 19.45 -3.64
CA LEU A 201 -7.02 19.28 -4.11
C LEU A 201 -6.96 19.20 -5.64
N LEU A 202 -7.87 18.43 -6.26
CA LEU A 202 -7.97 18.37 -7.73
C LEU A 202 -8.33 19.72 -8.35
N ALA A 203 -9.24 20.46 -7.71
CA ALA A 203 -9.65 21.79 -8.20
C ALA A 203 -8.51 22.82 -8.11
N GLN A 204 -7.58 22.66 -7.17
CA GLN A 204 -6.41 23.53 -7.02
C GLN A 204 -5.26 23.15 -7.96
N ALA A 205 -5.31 21.94 -8.55
CA ALA A 205 -4.31 21.52 -9.51
C ALA A 205 -4.24 22.50 -10.68
N THR A 206 -3.03 22.84 -11.12
CA THR A 206 -2.83 23.75 -12.23
C THR A 206 -3.37 23.16 -13.52
N THR A 207 -3.70 23.99 -14.50
CA THR A 207 -4.11 23.51 -15.84
C THR A 207 -3.04 22.62 -16.46
N ARG A 208 -1.76 22.92 -16.21
CA ARG A 208 -0.63 22.11 -16.68
C ARG A 208 -0.63 20.70 -16.10
N GLU A 209 -0.86 20.60 -14.78
CA GLU A 209 -0.94 19.30 -14.08
C GLU A 209 -2.09 18.45 -14.58
N ARG A 210 -3.27 19.08 -14.81
CA ARG A 210 -4.43 18.38 -15.39
C ARG A 210 -4.14 17.85 -16.79
N GLN A 211 -3.52 18.66 -17.64
CA GLN A 211 -3.16 18.21 -18.98
C GLN A 211 -2.15 17.07 -18.99
N LEU A 212 -1.17 17.11 -18.07
CA LEU A 212 -0.22 16.03 -17.94
C LEU A 212 -0.89 14.74 -17.42
N LEU A 213 -1.85 14.86 -16.51
CA LEU A 213 -2.68 13.74 -16.05
C LEU A 213 -3.52 13.15 -17.20
N ASP A 214 -4.20 13.99 -17.97
CA ASP A 214 -5.03 13.54 -19.10
C ASP A 214 -4.19 12.80 -20.13
N ALA A 215 -3.01 13.33 -20.48
CA ALA A 215 -2.06 12.67 -21.36
C ALA A 215 -1.60 11.30 -20.82
N TYR A 216 -1.36 11.21 -19.52
CA TYR A 216 -0.99 9.97 -18.86
C TYR A 216 -2.13 8.93 -18.89
N LEU A 217 -3.36 9.33 -18.60
CA LEU A 217 -4.53 8.44 -18.64
C LEU A 217 -4.79 7.88 -20.04
N VAL A 218 -4.65 8.72 -21.08
CA VAL A 218 -4.73 8.29 -22.48
C VAL A 218 -3.63 7.28 -22.80
N ALA A 219 -2.40 7.54 -22.34
CA ALA A 219 -1.26 6.66 -22.61
C ALA A 219 -1.40 5.29 -21.92
N ILE A 220 -1.92 5.22 -20.69
CA ILE A 220 -2.18 3.95 -19.97
C ILE A 220 -3.21 3.10 -20.73
N GLY A 221 -4.29 3.72 -21.22
CA GLY A 221 -5.36 2.99 -21.91
C GLY A 221 -4.91 2.31 -23.22
N SER A 222 -3.84 2.77 -23.83
CA SER A 222 -3.37 2.31 -25.16
C SER A 222 -2.13 1.42 -25.13
N ARG A 223 -1.44 1.25 -23.99
CA ARG A 223 -0.11 0.64 -23.94
C ARG A 223 0.05 -0.38 -22.81
N ARG A 224 0.86 -1.41 -23.06
CA ARG A 224 1.22 -2.46 -22.08
C ARG A 224 2.59 -2.22 -21.44
N THR A 225 3.34 -1.22 -21.86
CA THR A 225 4.66 -0.89 -21.32
C THR A 225 4.55 -0.05 -20.05
N PRO A 226 5.49 -0.16 -19.12
CA PRO A 226 5.55 0.72 -17.97
C PRO A 226 5.74 2.17 -18.40
N ILE A 227 4.81 3.05 -18.01
CA ILE A 227 4.85 4.47 -18.37
C ILE A 227 4.79 5.37 -17.15
N ALA A 228 5.43 6.53 -17.25
CA ALA A 228 5.31 7.63 -16.31
C ALA A 228 5.01 8.93 -17.03
N ALA A 229 4.33 9.85 -16.37
CA ALA A 229 4.31 11.24 -16.75
C ALA A 229 5.28 12.01 -15.85
N VAL A 230 6.18 12.72 -16.44
CA VAL A 230 7.26 13.47 -15.77
C VAL A 230 7.13 14.94 -16.13
N GLY A 231 6.98 15.80 -15.16
CA GLY A 231 6.99 17.25 -15.27
C GLY A 231 7.92 17.85 -14.21
N GLN A 232 8.04 19.17 -14.20
CA GLN A 232 8.94 19.87 -13.28
C GLN A 232 8.61 19.56 -11.82
N ASP A 233 7.34 19.74 -11.44
CA ASP A 233 6.87 19.61 -10.06
C ASP A 233 5.92 18.42 -9.88
N ILE A 234 5.61 17.69 -10.96
CA ILE A 234 4.66 16.59 -10.95
C ILE A 234 5.26 15.32 -11.55
N PHE A 235 5.01 14.21 -10.87
CA PHE A 235 5.39 12.88 -11.31
C PHE A 235 4.22 11.92 -11.11
N ILE A 236 3.72 11.32 -12.19
CA ILE A 236 2.59 10.39 -12.18
C ILE A 236 3.07 9.05 -12.72
N ALA A 237 2.94 8.01 -11.91
CA ALA A 237 3.34 6.67 -12.29
C ALA A 237 2.53 5.62 -11.52
N GLY A 238 2.35 4.45 -12.13
CA GLY A 238 1.82 3.28 -11.42
C GLY A 238 2.84 2.67 -10.46
N PRO A 239 2.41 1.80 -9.52
CA PRO A 239 3.27 1.20 -8.49
C PRO A 239 4.55 0.58 -9.03
N ARG A 240 4.46 -0.22 -10.10
CA ARG A 240 5.62 -0.86 -10.76
C ARG A 240 6.67 0.14 -11.25
N VAL A 241 6.23 1.28 -11.77
CA VAL A 241 7.15 2.31 -12.25
C VAL A 241 7.76 3.07 -11.08
N THR A 242 6.99 3.28 -10.02
CA THR A 242 7.49 3.90 -8.79
C THR A 242 8.61 3.08 -8.16
N GLU A 243 8.46 1.75 -8.08
CA GLU A 243 9.51 0.82 -7.62
C GLU A 243 10.76 0.84 -8.51
N LEU A 244 10.58 0.89 -9.84
CA LEU A 244 11.69 0.97 -10.80
C LEU A 244 12.50 2.26 -10.65
N LEU A 245 11.84 3.35 -10.28
CA LEU A 245 12.43 4.68 -10.12
C LEU A 245 12.82 4.99 -8.66
N GLU A 246 12.75 4.00 -7.77
CA GLU A 246 13.19 4.14 -6.39
C GLU A 246 14.70 4.48 -6.34
N GLY A 247 15.02 5.55 -5.60
CA GLY A 247 16.38 6.09 -5.51
C GLY A 247 16.81 6.99 -6.69
N VAL A 248 15.93 7.23 -7.66
CA VAL A 248 16.18 8.20 -8.74
C VAL A 248 15.76 9.60 -8.29
N ASP A 249 16.67 10.56 -8.36
CA ASP A 249 16.35 11.96 -8.12
C ASP A 249 15.40 12.48 -9.21
N ARG A 250 14.26 13.01 -8.80
CA ARG A 250 13.20 13.47 -9.71
C ARG A 250 13.59 14.72 -10.49
N ALA A 251 14.40 15.59 -9.91
CA ALA A 251 14.87 16.78 -10.59
C ALA A 251 15.83 16.40 -11.72
N VAL A 252 16.72 15.44 -11.47
CA VAL A 252 17.63 14.89 -12.49
C VAL A 252 16.86 14.15 -13.58
N LEU A 253 15.85 13.36 -13.20
CA LEU A 253 14.98 12.68 -14.15
C LEU A 253 14.23 13.69 -15.04
N TRP A 254 13.66 14.74 -14.44
CA TRP A 254 12.96 15.77 -15.20
C TRP A 254 13.87 16.49 -16.19
N GLU A 255 15.06 16.90 -15.75
CA GLU A 255 16.00 17.61 -16.63
C GLU A 255 16.37 16.76 -17.86
N HIS A 256 16.65 15.48 -17.66
CA HIS A 256 16.93 14.54 -18.74
C HIS A 256 15.72 14.33 -19.68
N VAL A 257 14.52 14.16 -19.10
CA VAL A 257 13.27 14.01 -19.89
C VAL A 257 12.98 15.27 -20.69
N ARG A 258 13.22 16.46 -20.10
CA ARG A 258 13.04 17.75 -20.75
C ARG A 258 13.97 17.90 -21.97
N GLU A 259 15.23 17.51 -21.84
CA GLU A 259 16.18 17.51 -22.95
C GLU A 259 15.74 16.58 -24.08
N LEU A 260 15.27 15.37 -23.76
CA LEU A 260 14.73 14.42 -24.74
C LEU A 260 13.48 14.98 -25.43
N ALA A 261 12.57 15.58 -24.68
CA ALA A 261 11.33 16.16 -25.19
C ALA A 261 11.57 17.34 -26.14
N LEU A 262 12.51 18.23 -25.80
CA LEU A 262 12.88 19.39 -26.62
C LEU A 262 13.72 19.01 -27.85
N GLY A 263 14.50 17.93 -27.76
CA GLY A 263 15.34 17.45 -28.85
C GLY A 263 14.59 16.78 -29.99
N GLY A 264 13.25 16.69 -29.94
CA GLY A 264 12.41 16.10 -31.00
C GLY A 264 12.66 14.60 -31.24
N ARG A 265 13.37 13.93 -30.35
CA ARG A 265 13.73 12.51 -30.47
C ARG A 265 12.58 11.63 -29.94
N THR A 266 11.63 11.37 -30.81
CA THR A 266 10.55 10.37 -30.56
C THR A 266 11.02 8.93 -30.79
N GLY A 267 12.32 8.66 -30.73
CA GLY A 267 12.88 7.34 -31.05
C GLY A 267 14.09 6.97 -30.20
N HIS A 268 14.08 5.75 -29.74
CA HIS A 268 15.15 4.88 -29.23
C HIS A 268 16.52 5.52 -28.98
N ASN A 269 16.98 5.49 -27.73
CA ASN A 269 18.32 5.79 -27.20
C ASN A 269 18.49 7.11 -26.44
N GLY A 270 17.67 7.37 -25.41
CA GLY A 270 18.02 8.29 -24.35
C GLY A 270 18.64 7.51 -23.19
N GLY A 271 19.98 7.50 -23.12
CA GLY A 271 20.72 6.74 -22.12
C GLY A 271 20.65 7.31 -20.70
N PHE A 272 19.48 7.34 -20.07
CA PHE A 272 19.38 7.46 -18.63
C PHE A 272 19.38 6.04 -18.05
N ALA A 273 20.57 5.53 -17.78
CA ALA A 273 20.76 4.24 -17.12
C ALA A 273 20.96 4.46 -15.63
N SER A 274 19.92 4.30 -14.83
CA SER A 274 20.08 4.12 -13.41
C SER A 274 20.44 2.65 -13.14
N GLN A 275 21.71 2.38 -12.91
CA GLN A 275 22.22 1.09 -12.41
C GLN A 275 21.71 -0.17 -13.16
N ASP A 276 21.69 -0.19 -14.48
CA ASP A 276 21.19 -1.31 -15.29
C ASP A 276 19.73 -1.74 -15.04
N ARG A 277 18.93 -0.95 -14.35
CA ARG A 277 17.56 -1.32 -13.98
C ARG A 277 16.53 -1.01 -15.07
N PHE A 278 16.65 0.12 -15.75
CA PHE A 278 15.73 0.55 -16.82
C PHE A 278 16.38 1.56 -17.77
N ARG A 279 15.76 1.73 -18.95
CA ARG A 279 16.06 2.80 -19.90
C ARG A 279 14.78 3.53 -20.28
N ILE A 280 14.91 4.80 -20.68
CA ILE A 280 13.81 5.53 -21.32
C ILE A 280 13.77 5.10 -22.77
N GLY A 281 12.76 4.31 -23.16
CA GLY A 281 12.57 3.82 -24.52
C GLY A 281 11.95 4.88 -25.42
N ARG A 282 10.86 5.51 -24.97
CA ARG A 282 10.15 6.56 -25.71
C ARG A 282 9.82 7.72 -24.79
N CYS A 283 9.97 8.93 -25.32
CA CYS A 283 9.58 10.17 -24.65
C CYS A 283 8.60 10.93 -25.58
N GLN A 284 7.40 11.22 -25.09
CA GLN A 284 6.40 11.99 -25.83
C GLN A 284 6.12 13.30 -25.06
N PRO A 285 6.49 14.46 -25.61
CA PRO A 285 6.27 15.73 -24.95
C PRO A 285 4.77 16.02 -24.79
N VAL A 286 4.43 16.67 -23.68
CA VAL A 286 3.11 17.25 -23.41
C VAL A 286 3.31 18.76 -23.37
N GLU A 287 2.60 19.46 -24.26
CA GLU A 287 2.74 20.90 -24.43
C GLU A 287 1.49 21.65 -23.97
N HIS A 288 1.70 22.83 -23.40
CA HIS A 288 0.65 23.80 -23.11
C HIS A 288 1.06 25.17 -23.65
N SER A 289 0.25 25.74 -24.53
CA SER A 289 0.52 27.05 -25.12
C SER A 289 1.94 27.18 -25.75
N GLY A 290 2.40 26.10 -26.42
CA GLY A 290 3.72 26.08 -27.06
C GLY A 290 4.90 25.86 -26.12
N THR A 291 4.64 25.57 -24.84
CA THR A 291 5.69 25.27 -23.85
C THR A 291 5.55 23.81 -23.41
N VAL A 292 6.67 23.07 -23.40
CA VAL A 292 6.71 21.70 -22.86
C VAL A 292 6.53 21.78 -21.36
N ILE A 293 5.41 21.21 -20.86
CA ILE A 293 5.03 21.19 -19.45
C ILE A 293 5.39 19.88 -18.77
N GLY A 294 5.68 18.84 -19.55
CA GLY A 294 6.03 17.51 -19.11
C GLY A 294 6.17 16.57 -20.30
N ALA A 295 6.39 15.30 -20.03
CA ALA A 295 6.40 14.27 -21.06
C ALA A 295 5.87 12.94 -20.51
N ILE A 296 5.28 12.14 -21.39
CA ILE A 296 4.99 10.75 -21.15
C ILE A 296 6.21 9.93 -21.54
N VAL A 297 6.79 9.22 -20.59
CA VAL A 297 7.96 8.37 -20.80
C VAL A 297 7.59 6.90 -20.72
N GLU A 298 8.06 6.10 -21.67
CA GLU A 298 8.00 4.64 -21.65
C GLU A 298 9.32 4.12 -21.09
N LEU A 299 9.23 3.25 -20.09
CA LEU A 299 10.39 2.64 -19.46
C LEU A 299 10.59 1.22 -20.00
N GLU A 300 11.78 0.95 -20.52
CA GLU A 300 12.24 -0.37 -20.90
C GLU A 300 13.06 -0.95 -19.75
N VAL A 301 12.58 -2.05 -19.17
CA VAL A 301 13.28 -2.70 -18.07
C VAL A 301 14.46 -3.50 -18.63
N ALA A 302 15.67 -3.14 -18.26
CA ALA A 302 16.91 -3.72 -18.80
C ALA A 302 17.01 -5.25 -18.67
N HIS A 303 16.31 -5.83 -17.68
CA HIS A 303 16.27 -7.29 -17.50
C HIS A 303 15.39 -8.05 -18.49
N LEU A 304 14.43 -7.39 -19.14
CA LEU A 304 13.60 -8.04 -20.16
C LEU A 304 14.34 -8.19 -21.51
N GLU A 305 15.22 -7.26 -21.86
CA GLU A 305 15.98 -7.35 -23.12
C GLU A 305 17.16 -8.34 -23.05
N ARG A 306 17.81 -8.53 -21.89
CA ARG A 306 18.83 -9.57 -21.75
C ARG A 306 18.26 -10.99 -21.81
N ALA A 307 16.97 -11.15 -21.51
CA ALA A 307 16.29 -12.44 -21.65
C ALA A 307 15.93 -12.79 -23.10
N ASP A 308 15.74 -11.79 -23.97
CA ASP A 308 15.44 -12.02 -25.40
C ASP A 308 16.71 -12.11 -26.27
N ARG A 309 17.86 -11.56 -25.84
CA ARG A 309 19.10 -11.57 -26.62
C ARG A 309 20.11 -12.69 -26.33
N ALA A 310 19.87 -13.49 -25.31
CA ALA A 310 20.78 -14.57 -24.92
C ALA A 310 20.19 -15.97 -25.16
N LEU A 311 19.61 -16.20 -26.35
CA LEU A 311 19.39 -17.56 -26.85
C LEU A 311 20.32 -17.75 -28.06
N PRO A 312 21.32 -18.64 -27.99
CA PRO A 312 21.95 -19.16 -29.17
C PRO A 312 20.89 -19.91 -30.00
N ASP A 313 20.95 -19.79 -31.33
CA ASP A 313 20.12 -20.55 -32.27
C ASP A 313 20.20 -22.04 -31.98
N GLY A 314 19.20 -22.53 -31.21
CA GLY A 314 19.00 -23.92 -30.94
C GLY A 314 17.52 -24.11 -30.67
N VAL A 315 16.82 -24.68 -31.63
CA VAL A 315 15.44 -25.17 -31.67
C VAL A 315 14.66 -24.91 -30.38
N PRO A 316 13.63 -24.01 -30.37
CA PRO A 316 12.78 -23.87 -29.21
C PRO A 316 12.12 -25.22 -28.93
N PRO A 317 12.14 -25.72 -27.69
CA PRO A 317 11.32 -26.88 -27.33
C PRO A 317 9.86 -26.50 -27.63
N ARG A 318 9.23 -27.22 -28.53
CA ARG A 318 7.80 -27.05 -28.82
C ARG A 318 7.07 -27.25 -27.51
N PRO A 319 6.25 -26.31 -27.04
CA PRO A 319 5.46 -26.52 -25.85
C PRO A 319 4.47 -27.66 -26.13
N THR A 320 4.69 -28.78 -25.46
CA THR A 320 3.80 -29.93 -25.49
C THR A 320 2.59 -29.75 -24.56
N VAL A 321 2.30 -28.51 -24.22
CA VAL A 321 1.18 -28.16 -23.32
C VAL A 321 -0.09 -28.07 -24.16
N THR A 322 -0.88 -29.12 -24.14
CA THR A 322 -2.21 -29.15 -24.77
C THR A 322 -3.27 -28.82 -23.73
N LEU A 323 -3.58 -27.54 -23.56
CA LEU A 323 -4.72 -27.10 -22.78
C LEU A 323 -5.89 -26.78 -23.71
N PRO A 324 -7.13 -27.13 -23.36
CA PRO A 324 -8.30 -26.74 -24.13
C PRO A 324 -8.51 -25.24 -24.00
N GLY A 325 -8.50 -24.54 -25.13
CA GLY A 325 -8.71 -23.08 -25.21
C GLY A 325 -7.67 -22.36 -26.07
N HIS A 326 -8.15 -21.39 -26.86
CA HIS A 326 -7.34 -20.65 -27.81
C HIS A 326 -7.45 -19.10 -27.61
N SER A 327 -7.92 -18.66 -26.40
CA SER A 327 -8.01 -17.22 -26.15
C SER A 327 -6.60 -16.59 -26.16
N PRO A 328 -6.42 -15.41 -26.74
CA PRO A 328 -5.12 -14.72 -26.77
C PRO A 328 -4.52 -14.53 -25.36
N ALA A 329 -5.37 -14.31 -24.36
CA ALA A 329 -4.96 -14.19 -22.96
C ALA A 329 -4.38 -15.49 -22.40
N LEU A 330 -5.01 -16.63 -22.69
CA LEU A 330 -4.53 -17.95 -22.25
C LEU A 330 -3.20 -18.31 -22.92
N VAL A 331 -3.09 -18.11 -24.25
CA VAL A 331 -1.85 -18.35 -25.00
C VAL A 331 -0.70 -17.52 -24.46
N THR A 332 -0.95 -16.25 -24.15
CA THR A 332 0.05 -15.34 -23.57
C THR A 332 0.44 -15.80 -22.15
N ALA A 333 -0.52 -16.20 -21.32
CA ALA A 333 -0.27 -16.69 -19.96
C ALA A 333 0.57 -17.98 -19.98
N ILE A 334 0.26 -18.95 -20.86
CA ILE A 334 1.04 -20.17 -21.05
C ILE A 334 2.48 -19.85 -21.44
N ALA A 335 2.67 -19.03 -22.46
CA ALA A 335 4.00 -18.67 -22.95
C ALA A 335 4.84 -17.95 -21.88
N HIS A 336 4.20 -17.07 -21.09
CA HIS A 336 4.85 -16.38 -19.98
C HIS A 336 5.22 -17.31 -18.84
N ALA A 337 4.29 -18.13 -18.37
CA ALA A 337 4.52 -19.09 -17.29
C ALA A 337 5.59 -20.11 -17.67
N THR A 338 5.59 -20.64 -18.90
CA THR A 338 6.61 -21.58 -19.37
C THR A 338 8.01 -20.97 -19.35
N ARG A 339 8.16 -19.71 -19.77
CA ARG A 339 9.45 -19.01 -19.71
C ARG A 339 9.94 -18.81 -18.27
N LEU A 340 9.07 -18.48 -17.35
CA LEU A 340 9.42 -18.30 -15.93
C LEU A 340 9.80 -19.64 -15.29
N ALA A 341 9.04 -20.70 -15.54
CA ALA A 341 9.33 -22.04 -15.04
C ALA A 341 10.68 -22.56 -15.51
N ALA A 342 11.02 -22.39 -16.79
CA ALA A 342 12.31 -22.77 -17.34
C ALA A 342 13.52 -22.07 -16.69
N LYS A 343 13.28 -20.93 -16.01
CA LYS A 343 14.29 -20.16 -15.29
C LYS A 343 14.31 -20.44 -13.77
N GLY A 344 13.45 -21.34 -13.30
CA GLY A 344 13.32 -21.65 -11.87
C GLY A 344 12.70 -20.51 -11.04
N VAL A 345 11.96 -19.59 -11.67
CA VAL A 345 11.32 -18.47 -10.98
C VAL A 345 10.00 -18.96 -10.37
N PRO A 346 9.71 -18.69 -9.08
CA PRO A 346 8.41 -18.99 -8.48
C PRO A 346 7.27 -18.28 -9.22
N ILE A 347 6.16 -19.00 -9.46
CA ILE A 347 5.02 -18.50 -10.22
C ILE A 347 3.77 -18.62 -9.36
N LEU A 348 3.03 -17.51 -9.20
CA LEU A 348 1.68 -17.49 -8.63
C LEU A 348 0.65 -17.42 -9.78
N ILE A 349 -0.33 -18.32 -9.77
CA ILE A 349 -1.42 -18.35 -10.73
C ILE A 349 -2.74 -18.06 -9.99
N GLU A 350 -3.33 -16.91 -10.30
CA GLU A 350 -4.59 -16.45 -9.73
C GLU A 350 -5.71 -16.47 -10.78
N GLY A 351 -6.95 -16.57 -10.32
CA GLY A 351 -8.14 -16.54 -11.15
C GLY A 351 -9.33 -17.18 -10.46
N GLU A 352 -10.51 -17.10 -11.07
CA GLU A 352 -11.76 -17.64 -10.56
C GLU A 352 -11.70 -19.17 -10.35
N SER A 353 -12.60 -19.70 -9.51
CA SER A 353 -12.72 -21.14 -9.32
C SER A 353 -13.13 -21.83 -10.64
N GLY A 354 -12.51 -22.97 -10.95
CA GLY A 354 -12.85 -23.74 -12.15
C GLY A 354 -12.19 -23.31 -13.47
N VAL A 355 -11.48 -22.17 -13.54
CA VAL A 355 -10.85 -21.65 -14.78
C VAL A 355 -9.63 -22.47 -15.27
N GLY A 356 -9.25 -23.55 -14.60
CA GLY A 356 -8.15 -24.42 -15.03
C GLY A 356 -6.77 -24.03 -14.50
N LYS A 357 -6.64 -23.26 -13.41
CA LYS A 357 -5.35 -22.87 -12.81
C LYS A 357 -4.40 -24.03 -12.57
N TYR A 358 -4.92 -25.12 -11.99
CA TYR A 358 -4.13 -26.34 -11.73
C TYR A 358 -3.64 -27.01 -13.01
N ALA A 359 -4.51 -27.14 -14.01
CA ALA A 359 -4.14 -27.72 -15.30
C ALA A 359 -3.02 -26.89 -15.98
N LEU A 360 -3.13 -25.57 -15.93
CA LEU A 360 -2.10 -24.66 -16.45
C LEU A 360 -0.77 -24.82 -15.68
N ALA A 361 -0.81 -24.77 -14.34
CA ALA A 361 0.40 -24.89 -13.52
C ALA A 361 1.13 -26.21 -13.78
N ARG A 362 0.38 -27.32 -13.78
CA ARG A 362 0.91 -28.68 -14.01
C ARG A 362 1.53 -28.80 -15.39
N ALA A 363 0.81 -28.39 -16.43
CA ALA A 363 1.27 -28.48 -17.80
C ALA A 363 2.54 -27.63 -18.06
N VAL A 364 2.61 -26.43 -17.45
CA VAL A 364 3.81 -25.57 -17.51
C VAL A 364 5.02 -26.23 -16.84
N LEU A 365 4.83 -26.81 -15.64
CA LEU A 365 5.93 -27.45 -14.91
C LEU A 365 6.40 -28.75 -15.58
N GLU A 366 5.49 -29.58 -16.10
CA GLU A 366 5.82 -30.79 -16.88
C GLU A 366 6.58 -30.43 -18.17
N SER A 367 6.23 -29.31 -18.82
CA SER A 367 6.95 -28.82 -20.00
C SER A 367 8.34 -28.30 -19.68
N ALA A 368 8.49 -27.62 -18.53
CA ALA A 368 9.78 -27.06 -18.10
C ALA A 368 10.74 -28.13 -17.55
N HIS A 369 10.20 -29.23 -17.00
CA HIS A 369 10.96 -30.29 -16.35
C HIS A 369 10.56 -31.69 -16.88
N PRO A 370 10.82 -31.99 -18.17
CA PRO A 370 10.34 -33.22 -18.80
C PRO A 370 10.90 -34.52 -18.21
N SER A 371 12.07 -34.45 -17.56
CA SER A 371 12.73 -35.60 -16.93
C SER A 371 12.56 -35.66 -15.41
N GLY A 372 11.86 -34.71 -14.81
CA GLY A 372 11.69 -34.56 -13.36
C GLY A 372 10.23 -34.73 -12.92
N GLY A 373 10.02 -35.35 -11.75
CA GLY A 373 8.70 -35.42 -11.13
C GLY A 373 8.24 -34.07 -10.59
N VAL A 374 6.98 -33.71 -10.86
CA VAL A 374 6.32 -32.58 -10.21
C VAL A 374 5.70 -33.07 -8.91
N VAL A 375 6.17 -32.58 -7.79
CA VAL A 375 5.57 -32.83 -6.47
C VAL A 375 4.40 -31.88 -6.27
N VAL A 376 3.23 -32.40 -5.91
CA VAL A 376 2.02 -31.59 -5.66
C VAL A 376 1.66 -31.69 -4.19
N LEU A 377 1.57 -30.54 -3.53
CA LEU A 377 1.02 -30.42 -2.19
C LEU A 377 -0.29 -29.62 -2.27
N ASP A 378 -1.33 -30.16 -1.67
CA ASP A 378 -2.66 -29.55 -1.69
C ASP A 378 -3.05 -29.13 -0.26
N ALA A 379 -3.02 -27.83 0.00
CA ALA A 379 -3.33 -27.31 1.32
C ALA A 379 -4.75 -27.69 1.78
N ALA A 380 -5.70 -27.90 0.88
CA ALA A 380 -7.06 -28.30 1.24
C ALA A 380 -7.14 -29.73 1.79
N SER A 381 -6.37 -30.67 1.23
CA SER A 381 -6.37 -32.08 1.66
C SER A 381 -5.29 -32.38 2.70
N ASP A 382 -4.10 -31.82 2.52
CA ASP A 382 -2.94 -32.09 3.38
C ASP A 382 -3.00 -31.32 4.71
N TRP A 383 -3.95 -30.38 4.84
CA TRP A 383 -4.24 -29.64 6.09
C TRP A 383 -5.10 -30.43 7.08
N ALA A 384 -5.71 -31.52 6.66
CA ALA A 384 -6.56 -32.33 7.54
C ALA A 384 -5.83 -32.84 8.79
N ASP A 385 -4.50 -33.02 8.68
CA ASP A 385 -3.60 -33.42 9.77
C ASP A 385 -3.03 -32.25 10.58
N GLY A 386 -3.44 -31.02 10.28
CA GLY A 386 -3.05 -29.77 10.95
C GLY A 386 -1.91 -29.02 10.28
N ALA A 387 -1.76 -27.73 10.67
CA ALA A 387 -0.79 -26.78 10.12
C ALA A 387 0.65 -27.29 10.20
N ASP A 388 1.03 -27.84 11.34
CA ASP A 388 2.40 -28.30 11.59
C ASP A 388 2.75 -29.53 10.72
N ALA A 389 1.78 -30.39 10.45
CA ALA A 389 1.98 -31.54 9.57
C ALA A 389 2.21 -31.11 8.11
N PHE A 390 1.43 -30.14 7.61
CA PHE A 390 1.61 -29.58 6.29
C PHE A 390 2.98 -28.87 6.14
N VAL A 391 3.36 -28.04 7.09
CA VAL A 391 4.67 -27.34 7.09
C VAL A 391 5.83 -28.33 7.15
N THR A 392 5.72 -29.39 7.97
CA THR A 392 6.72 -30.45 8.06
C THR A 392 6.89 -31.19 6.75
N ARG A 393 5.75 -31.56 6.10
CA ARG A 393 5.75 -32.18 4.78
C ARG A 393 6.35 -31.27 3.72
N LEU A 394 5.99 -29.98 3.69
CA LEU A 394 6.55 -28.99 2.77
C LEU A 394 8.06 -28.88 2.94
N ARG A 395 8.56 -28.81 4.18
CA ARG A 395 10.01 -28.78 4.47
C ARG A 395 10.72 -30.06 3.99
N THR A 396 10.11 -31.20 4.18
CA THR A 396 10.65 -32.49 3.75
C THR A 396 10.78 -32.56 2.23
N GLU A 397 9.73 -32.15 1.50
CA GLU A 397 9.75 -32.11 0.04
C GLU A 397 10.76 -31.07 -0.50
N LEU A 398 10.86 -29.90 0.12
CA LEU A 398 11.88 -28.90 -0.24
C LEU A 398 13.31 -29.41 0.00
N ALA A 399 13.54 -30.14 1.10
CA ALA A 399 14.85 -30.73 1.40
C ALA A 399 15.24 -31.82 0.40
N ALA A 400 14.25 -32.53 -0.16
CA ALA A 400 14.45 -33.53 -1.21
C ALA A 400 14.83 -32.90 -2.58
N ARG A 401 14.74 -31.58 -2.72
CA ARG A 401 15.04 -30.80 -3.94
C ARG A 401 14.34 -31.37 -5.18
N PRO A 402 13.01 -31.41 -5.20
CA PRO A 402 12.28 -31.90 -6.37
C PRO A 402 12.57 -31.01 -7.57
N SER A 403 12.41 -31.54 -8.78
CA SER A 403 12.57 -30.79 -10.02
C SER A 403 11.56 -29.64 -10.12
N ALA A 404 10.34 -29.83 -9.61
CA ALA A 404 9.33 -28.81 -9.47
C ALA A 404 8.38 -29.13 -8.30
N LEU A 405 7.91 -28.10 -7.60
CA LEU A 405 6.95 -28.19 -6.52
C LEU A 405 5.72 -27.31 -6.87
N LEU A 406 4.53 -27.88 -6.76
CA LEU A 406 3.26 -27.21 -7.01
C LEU A 406 2.43 -27.18 -5.73
N LEU A 407 2.14 -25.98 -5.25
CA LEU A 407 1.28 -25.77 -4.09
C LEU A 407 -0.13 -25.37 -4.55
N ARG A 408 -1.16 -25.99 -3.98
CA ARG A 408 -2.56 -25.73 -4.30
C ARG A 408 -3.34 -25.24 -3.09
N HIS A 409 -4.39 -24.46 -3.33
CA HIS A 409 -5.34 -23.96 -2.32
C HIS A 409 -4.66 -23.22 -1.17
N LEU A 410 -3.64 -22.40 -1.50
CA LEU A 410 -2.91 -21.61 -0.51
C LEU A 410 -3.81 -20.64 0.26
N GLU A 411 -4.94 -20.25 -0.31
CA GLU A 411 -5.97 -19.42 0.31
C GLU A 411 -6.63 -20.09 1.53
N GLN A 412 -6.47 -21.39 1.68
CA GLN A 412 -6.99 -22.13 2.85
C GLN A 412 -5.99 -22.21 3.99
N LEU A 413 -4.74 -21.79 3.76
CA LEU A 413 -3.75 -21.68 4.82
C LEU A 413 -4.11 -20.52 5.76
N THR A 414 -4.23 -20.83 7.04
CA THR A 414 -4.40 -19.76 8.04
C THR A 414 -3.14 -18.93 8.15
N PRO A 415 -3.23 -17.65 8.59
CA PRO A 415 -2.05 -16.78 8.79
C PRO A 415 -0.97 -17.38 9.69
N GLU A 416 -1.30 -18.35 10.53
CA GLU A 416 -0.35 -19.05 11.41
C GLU A 416 0.64 -19.96 10.65
N ALA A 417 0.22 -20.51 9.52
CA ALA A 417 1.08 -21.38 8.70
C ALA A 417 1.97 -20.62 7.71
N ALA A 418 1.64 -19.37 7.42
CA ALA A 418 2.42 -18.51 6.52
C ALA A 418 3.64 -17.87 7.20
N ARG A 419 3.87 -18.10 8.51
CA ARG A 419 5.04 -17.57 9.22
C ARG A 419 6.24 -18.49 8.99
N PRO A 420 7.39 -17.97 8.52
CA PRO A 420 8.63 -18.71 8.58
C PRO A 420 8.93 -18.95 10.07
N GLY A 421 8.83 -20.20 10.49
CA GLY A 421 9.28 -20.64 11.80
C GLY A 421 10.77 -20.33 11.92
N GLY A 422 11.20 -19.75 13.05
CA GLY A 422 12.55 -19.38 13.37
C GLY A 422 13.54 -20.55 13.30
#